data_61c257d9c719e2e17384df37fcd79f47
#
_entry.id   61c257d9c719e2e17384df37fcd79f47
#
_cell.length_a   1.000
_cell.length_b   1.000
_cell.length_c   1.000
_cell.angle_alpha   90.00
_cell.angle_beta   90.00
_cell.angle_gamma   90.00
#
_symmetry.space_group_name_H-M   'P 1'
#
loop_
_entity.id
_entity.type
_entity.pdbx_description
1 polymer ?
#
loop_
_entity_poly.entity_id
_entity_poly.type
_entity_poly.pdbx_seq_one_letter_code
_entity_poly.pdbx_strand_id
1 'polypeptide(L)'
;MKIGIIGAGICGLSTGWILAKKGFDVTAFDRAESGKGAVWASAGMLAAVSETEPSEEKLLPLLLKSQSLWPSFAADLFKDSGIDVEYRTEGTLLIAQDYDDASKLKFRYDFLKSLNLNLEILSPEEALEIEPFLTHNLTMAIFSEKDHQVNSRKVALALKNAFLNNRGILKEYCPVQKVFVENNKLKYIVANGERHEFDAVILAAGAWSNQIEGLPKDSLPPVRPVKGQALAIQSDPKNPIIRHVIWGADAYMVPRNDGKIIIGATVEEKGFDSSITVGAIYNLLKAAWEMVPIVYELPIVEMWCGFRPGSRDDAPILGPTDIEGLILATGHFRNGILLAPITAYSISEYIEKKELPDIAKPFTIKRFYGK
;
A
#
# COMPACT_ATOMS: atom_id res chain seq x y z
N MET A 1 -13.34 -3.04 25.70
CA MET A 1 -12.77 -4.15 24.92
C MET A 1 -11.31 -3.83 24.67
N LYS A 2 -10.41 -4.76 25.01
CA LYS A 2 -8.96 -4.63 24.80
C LYS A 2 -8.59 -5.29 23.48
N ILE A 3 -7.90 -4.55 22.61
CA ILE A 3 -7.52 -5.01 21.28
C ILE A 3 -6.01 -4.94 21.13
N GLY A 4 -5.40 -6.07 20.77
CA GLY A 4 -4.00 -6.15 20.39
C GLY A 4 -3.83 -6.07 18.87
N ILE A 5 -2.81 -5.37 18.39
CA ILE A 5 -2.47 -5.31 16.96
C ILE A 5 -1.03 -5.78 16.78
N ILE A 6 -0.83 -6.79 15.94
CA ILE A 6 0.48 -7.32 15.59
C ILE A 6 0.92 -6.71 14.27
N GLY A 7 1.87 -5.77 14.33
CA GLY A 7 2.36 -4.98 13.22
C GLY A 7 1.77 -3.56 13.18
N ALA A 8 2.63 -2.56 13.36
CA ALA A 8 2.29 -1.14 13.30
C ALA A 8 2.71 -0.52 11.94
N GLY A 9 2.41 -1.24 10.85
CA GLY A 9 2.45 -0.73 9.48
C GLY A 9 1.17 0.01 9.13
N ILE A 10 0.92 0.25 7.82
CA ILE A 10 -0.22 1.05 7.37
C ILE A 10 -1.57 0.44 7.80
N CYS A 11 -1.76 -0.88 7.65
CA CYS A 11 -3.02 -1.55 8.00
C CYS A 11 -3.24 -1.58 9.51
N GLY A 12 -2.16 -1.87 10.28
CA GLY A 12 -2.25 -1.90 11.75
C GLY A 12 -2.52 -0.54 12.36
N LEU A 13 -1.76 0.48 11.94
CA LEU A 13 -1.94 1.85 12.48
C LEU A 13 -3.25 2.50 12.05
N SER A 14 -3.68 2.34 10.78
CA SER A 14 -4.97 2.90 10.33
C SER A 14 -6.14 2.26 11.07
N THR A 15 -6.13 0.93 11.23
CA THR A 15 -7.16 0.21 11.99
C THR A 15 -7.11 0.59 13.47
N GLY A 16 -5.90 0.65 14.05
CA GLY A 16 -5.71 1.04 15.44
C GLY A 16 -6.18 2.46 15.74
N TRP A 17 -5.86 3.42 14.87
CA TRP A 17 -6.34 4.79 14.99
C TRP A 17 -7.87 4.89 14.97
N ILE A 18 -8.53 4.26 13.99
CA ILE A 18 -10.00 4.27 13.90
C ILE A 18 -10.65 3.63 15.14
N LEU A 19 -10.10 2.51 15.63
CA LEU A 19 -10.60 1.85 16.84
C LEU A 19 -10.36 2.69 18.10
N ALA A 20 -9.17 3.26 18.27
CA ALA A 20 -8.84 4.14 19.39
C ALA A 20 -9.73 5.40 19.41
N LYS A 21 -9.96 6.02 18.24
CA LYS A 21 -10.90 7.15 18.06
C LYS A 21 -12.34 6.80 18.47
N LYS A 22 -12.74 5.54 18.34
CA LYS A 22 -14.05 5.02 18.82
C LYS A 22 -14.06 4.62 20.29
N GLY A 23 -12.96 4.81 21.01
CA GLY A 23 -12.86 4.56 22.46
C GLY A 23 -12.51 3.14 22.86
N PHE A 24 -12.02 2.30 21.93
CA PHE A 24 -11.46 0.98 22.28
C PHE A 24 -10.07 1.14 22.94
N ASP A 25 -9.72 0.22 23.84
CA ASP A 25 -8.39 0.12 24.45
C ASP A 25 -7.46 -0.66 23.47
N VAL A 26 -6.62 0.05 22.71
CA VAL A 26 -5.85 -0.52 21.62
C VAL A 26 -4.36 -0.46 21.92
N THR A 27 -3.67 -1.61 21.87
CA THR A 27 -2.22 -1.72 21.95
C THR A 27 -1.66 -2.31 20.66
N ALA A 28 -0.80 -1.57 19.97
CA ALA A 28 -0.10 -2.03 18.78
C ALA A 28 1.36 -2.39 19.10
N PHE A 29 1.83 -3.50 18.53
CA PHE A 29 3.18 -4.01 18.68
C PHE A 29 3.89 -4.01 17.32
N ASP A 30 5.12 -3.52 17.28
CA ASP A 30 5.97 -3.68 16.10
C ASP A 30 7.35 -4.19 16.48
N ARG A 31 7.93 -5.01 15.61
CA ARG A 31 9.27 -5.58 15.79
C ARG A 31 10.38 -4.55 15.62
N ALA A 32 10.07 -3.41 14.98
CA ALA A 32 10.98 -2.33 14.68
C ALA A 32 10.30 -0.97 14.96
N GLU A 33 10.83 0.10 14.40
CA GLU A 33 10.16 1.40 14.38
C GLU A 33 8.89 1.30 13.50
N SER A 34 7.77 1.78 14.03
CA SER A 34 6.48 1.74 13.34
C SER A 34 6.50 2.52 12.03
N GLY A 35 5.80 1.99 11.02
CA GLY A 35 5.73 2.63 9.71
C GLY A 35 7.00 2.50 8.84
N LYS A 36 8.08 1.88 9.31
CA LYS A 36 9.34 1.71 8.54
C LYS A 36 9.37 0.49 7.62
N GLY A 37 8.28 -0.28 7.54
CA GLY A 37 8.14 -1.41 6.63
C GLY A 37 7.73 -1.02 5.22
N ALA A 38 6.79 -1.79 4.63
CA ALA A 38 6.32 -1.59 3.24
C ALA A 38 5.75 -0.19 2.97
N VAL A 39 5.10 0.44 3.96
CA VAL A 39 4.57 1.79 3.81
C VAL A 39 5.67 2.84 3.58
N TRP A 40 6.80 2.73 4.27
CA TRP A 40 7.94 3.64 4.08
C TRP A 40 8.59 3.48 2.71
N ALA A 41 8.67 2.24 2.23
CA ALA A 41 9.28 1.91 0.95
C ALA A 41 8.39 2.25 -0.25
N SER A 42 7.08 2.40 -0.03
CA SER A 42 6.11 2.59 -1.11
C SER A 42 6.17 4.00 -1.71
N ALA A 43 5.80 4.10 -2.98
CA ALA A 43 5.69 5.39 -3.66
C ALA A 43 4.39 6.15 -3.34
N GLY A 44 3.42 5.53 -2.67
CA GLY A 44 2.20 6.20 -2.22
C GLY A 44 1.15 6.48 -3.29
N MET A 45 1.16 5.74 -4.39
CA MET A 45 0.16 5.84 -5.44
C MET A 45 -1.20 5.31 -4.94
N LEU A 46 -2.27 5.99 -5.36
CA LEU A 46 -3.68 5.64 -5.09
C LEU A 46 -4.35 5.30 -6.42
N ALA A 47 -3.78 4.32 -7.10
CA ALA A 47 -4.03 4.01 -8.50
C ALA A 47 -5.01 2.83 -8.65
N ALA A 48 -6.28 3.05 -8.29
CA ALA A 48 -7.31 2.02 -8.40
C ALA A 48 -7.63 1.63 -9.85
N VAL A 49 -7.40 2.55 -10.78
CA VAL A 49 -7.73 2.36 -12.19
C VAL A 49 -6.50 1.95 -12.98
N SER A 50 -5.44 2.77 -12.96
CA SER A 50 -4.26 2.55 -13.80
C SER A 50 -3.46 1.30 -13.43
N GLU A 51 -3.54 0.79 -12.20
CA GLU A 51 -2.85 -0.44 -11.77
C GLU A 51 -3.66 -1.73 -11.94
N THR A 52 -4.98 -1.63 -12.19
CA THR A 52 -5.84 -2.83 -12.26
C THR A 52 -5.54 -3.67 -13.49
N GLU A 53 -5.27 -4.96 -13.26
CA GLU A 53 -5.04 -5.99 -14.27
C GLU A 53 -6.30 -6.84 -14.47
N PRO A 54 -6.47 -7.54 -15.63
CA PRO A 54 -7.62 -8.41 -15.86
C PRO A 54 -7.82 -9.50 -14.79
N SER A 55 -6.74 -10.00 -14.20
CA SER A 55 -6.77 -10.97 -13.11
C SER A 55 -7.33 -10.42 -11.79
N GLU A 56 -7.39 -9.09 -11.65
CA GLU A 56 -7.79 -8.38 -10.43
C GLU A 56 -9.20 -7.79 -10.49
N GLU A 57 -10.00 -8.13 -11.49
CA GLU A 57 -11.38 -7.63 -11.64
C GLU A 57 -12.21 -7.77 -10.36
N LYS A 58 -12.05 -8.89 -9.62
CA LYS A 58 -12.74 -9.10 -8.35
C LYS A 58 -12.30 -8.14 -7.24
N LEU A 59 -11.06 -7.62 -7.31
CA LEU A 59 -10.51 -6.69 -6.35
C LEU A 59 -10.94 -5.24 -6.63
N LEU A 60 -11.23 -4.92 -7.88
CA LEU A 60 -11.52 -3.56 -8.34
C LEU A 60 -12.61 -2.83 -7.53
N PRO A 61 -13.76 -3.44 -7.18
CA PRO A 61 -14.76 -2.76 -6.35
C PRO A 61 -14.21 -2.29 -5.00
N LEU A 62 -13.35 -3.10 -4.37
CA LEU A 62 -12.71 -2.75 -3.10
C LEU A 62 -11.70 -1.58 -3.28
N LEU A 63 -10.91 -1.59 -4.37
CA LEU A 63 -9.96 -0.53 -4.71
C LEU A 63 -10.68 0.80 -4.93
N LEU A 64 -11.72 0.82 -5.77
CA LEU A 64 -12.52 2.02 -6.07
C LEU A 64 -13.22 2.56 -4.82
N LYS A 65 -13.78 1.68 -4.00
CA LYS A 65 -14.39 2.11 -2.74
C LYS A 65 -13.38 2.74 -1.82
N SER A 66 -12.19 2.13 -1.67
CA SER A 66 -11.12 2.69 -0.85
C SER A 66 -10.61 4.03 -1.38
N GLN A 67 -10.44 4.14 -2.70
CA GLN A 67 -10.05 5.39 -3.36
C GLN A 67 -11.05 6.52 -3.03
N SER A 68 -12.36 6.22 -3.09
CA SER A 68 -13.40 7.20 -2.75
C SER A 68 -13.38 7.67 -1.28
N LEU A 69 -12.78 6.91 -0.38
CA LEU A 69 -12.64 7.25 1.05
C LEU A 69 -11.41 8.12 1.33
N TRP A 70 -10.42 8.13 0.45
CA TRP A 70 -9.16 8.83 0.69
C TRP A 70 -9.29 10.33 1.00
N PRO A 71 -10.13 11.12 0.31
CA PRO A 71 -10.26 12.55 0.63
C PRO A 71 -10.66 12.80 2.09
N SER A 72 -11.69 12.10 2.58
CA SER A 72 -12.13 12.23 3.97
C SER A 72 -11.15 11.63 4.96
N PHE A 73 -10.53 10.49 4.60
CA PHE A 73 -9.53 9.83 5.43
C PHE A 73 -8.28 10.72 5.63
N ALA A 74 -7.79 11.37 4.57
CA ALA A 74 -6.66 12.31 4.65
C ALA A 74 -7.00 13.53 5.50
N ALA A 75 -8.20 14.09 5.35
CA ALA A 75 -8.68 15.25 6.14
C ALA A 75 -8.81 14.90 7.63
N ASP A 76 -9.40 13.75 7.96
CA ASP A 76 -9.52 13.25 9.34
C ASP A 76 -8.15 12.96 9.95
N LEU A 77 -7.25 12.37 9.15
CA LEU A 77 -5.89 12.06 9.56
C LEU A 77 -5.08 13.33 9.87
N PHE A 78 -5.22 14.37 9.04
CA PHE A 78 -4.63 15.68 9.31
C PHE A 78 -5.16 16.28 10.62
N LYS A 79 -6.48 16.24 10.83
CA LYS A 79 -7.11 16.75 12.06
C LYS A 79 -6.58 16.08 13.31
N ASP A 80 -6.39 14.77 13.29
CA ASP A 80 -5.99 13.99 14.47
C ASP A 80 -4.45 13.94 14.66
N SER A 81 -3.66 14.15 13.60
CA SER A 81 -2.19 14.05 13.64
C SER A 81 -1.46 15.40 13.58
N GLY A 82 -2.08 16.42 12.98
CA GLY A 82 -1.44 17.69 12.61
C GLY A 82 -0.49 17.59 11.41
N ILE A 83 -0.44 16.46 10.69
CA ILE A 83 0.48 16.21 9.57
C ILE A 83 -0.29 16.13 8.25
N ASP A 84 0.05 17.03 7.30
CA ASP A 84 -0.41 16.96 5.93
C ASP A 84 0.30 15.80 5.21
N VAL A 85 -0.50 14.84 4.73
CA VAL A 85 -0.01 13.65 4.01
C VAL A 85 0.26 13.91 2.53
N GLU A 86 0.14 15.17 2.09
CA GLU A 86 0.31 15.57 0.69
C GLU A 86 -0.60 14.76 -0.25
N TYR A 87 -1.90 14.77 0.04
CA TYR A 87 -2.89 14.14 -0.85
C TYR A 87 -3.01 14.99 -2.12
N ARG A 88 -2.49 14.47 -3.21
CA ARG A 88 -2.37 15.14 -4.51
C ARG A 88 -3.30 14.51 -5.53
N THR A 89 -3.97 15.35 -6.31
CA THR A 89 -5.08 14.95 -7.19
C THR A 89 -4.85 15.29 -8.67
N GLU A 90 -3.59 15.48 -9.08
CA GLU A 90 -3.25 15.82 -10.45
C GLU A 90 -3.58 14.69 -11.45
N GLY A 91 -3.67 13.46 -11.00
CA GLY A 91 -3.90 12.30 -11.85
C GLY A 91 -2.61 11.54 -12.19
N THR A 92 -2.76 10.53 -13.05
CA THR A 92 -1.68 9.65 -13.51
C THR A 92 -1.66 9.56 -15.01
N LEU A 93 -0.47 9.71 -15.62
CA LEU A 93 -0.20 9.46 -17.03
C LEU A 93 0.47 8.10 -17.22
N LEU A 94 -0.15 7.22 -17.99
CA LEU A 94 0.48 6.01 -18.50
C LEU A 94 0.99 6.30 -19.90
N ILE A 95 2.26 6.03 -20.17
CA ILE A 95 2.90 6.35 -21.44
C ILE A 95 3.45 5.10 -22.12
N ALA A 96 3.40 5.08 -23.44
CA ALA A 96 4.05 4.09 -24.29
C ALA A 96 5.03 4.78 -25.24
N GLN A 97 6.22 4.20 -25.40
CA GLN A 97 7.32 4.77 -26.16
C GLN A 97 7.55 4.06 -27.49
N ASP A 98 7.06 2.83 -27.60
CA ASP A 98 7.10 2.07 -28.85
C ASP A 98 5.75 1.42 -29.18
N TYR A 99 5.67 0.73 -30.32
CA TYR A 99 4.45 0.09 -30.80
C TYR A 99 4.02 -1.11 -29.96
N ASP A 100 4.96 -1.85 -29.37
CA ASP A 100 4.66 -3.00 -28.52
C ASP A 100 4.04 -2.54 -27.21
N ASP A 101 4.60 -1.51 -26.59
CA ASP A 101 4.07 -0.90 -25.37
C ASP A 101 2.74 -0.19 -25.63
N ALA A 102 2.59 0.50 -26.78
CA ALA A 102 1.31 1.09 -27.17
C ALA A 102 0.22 0.03 -27.36
N SER A 103 0.56 -1.13 -27.92
CA SER A 103 -0.39 -2.25 -28.07
C SER A 103 -0.85 -2.81 -26.74
N LYS A 104 0.08 -3.00 -25.78
CA LYS A 104 -0.24 -3.43 -24.40
C LYS A 104 -1.10 -2.38 -23.67
N LEU A 105 -0.72 -1.10 -23.80
CA LEU A 105 -1.42 0.02 -23.18
C LEU A 105 -2.85 0.16 -23.75
N LYS A 106 -3.01 -0.02 -25.06
CA LYS A 106 -4.33 -0.02 -25.73
C LYS A 106 -5.20 -1.18 -25.25
N PHE A 107 -4.64 -2.40 -25.16
CA PHE A 107 -5.36 -3.55 -24.61
C PHE A 107 -5.84 -3.28 -23.19
N ARG A 108 -4.98 -2.71 -22.34
CA ARG A 108 -5.32 -2.31 -20.97
C ARG A 108 -6.43 -1.27 -20.95
N TYR A 109 -6.34 -0.26 -21.80
CA TYR A 109 -7.38 0.76 -21.94
C TYR A 109 -8.75 0.14 -22.31
N ASP A 110 -8.79 -0.74 -23.32
CA ASP A 110 -10.02 -1.37 -23.77
C ASP A 110 -10.64 -2.24 -22.66
N PHE A 111 -9.80 -2.96 -21.91
CA PHE A 111 -10.24 -3.71 -20.72
C PHE A 111 -10.85 -2.78 -19.67
N LEU A 112 -10.16 -1.72 -19.27
CA LEU A 112 -10.65 -0.78 -18.25
C LEU A 112 -11.91 -0.04 -18.71
N LYS A 113 -12.01 0.31 -19.97
CA LYS A 113 -13.25 0.90 -20.56
C LYS A 113 -14.43 -0.09 -20.54
N SER A 114 -14.18 -1.38 -20.73
CA SER A 114 -15.24 -2.40 -20.64
C SER A 114 -15.84 -2.51 -19.23
N LEU A 115 -15.07 -2.08 -18.21
CA LEU A 115 -15.50 -1.98 -16.81
C LEU A 115 -16.14 -0.61 -16.47
N ASN A 116 -16.44 0.23 -17.48
CA ASN A 116 -16.98 1.59 -17.34
C ASN A 116 -16.09 2.55 -16.54
N LEU A 117 -14.78 2.33 -16.53
CA LEU A 117 -13.83 3.24 -15.89
C LEU A 117 -13.53 4.43 -16.79
N ASN A 118 -13.35 5.61 -16.16
CA ASN A 118 -13.07 6.84 -16.89
C ASN A 118 -11.56 7.01 -17.11
N LEU A 119 -11.14 6.92 -18.35
CA LEU A 119 -9.78 7.09 -18.84
C LEU A 119 -9.83 7.83 -20.17
N GLU A 120 -8.83 8.62 -20.46
CA GLU A 120 -8.69 9.39 -21.68
C GLU A 120 -7.43 8.96 -22.43
N ILE A 121 -7.56 8.69 -23.73
CA ILE A 121 -6.41 8.49 -24.60
C ILE A 121 -5.95 9.89 -25.04
N LEU A 122 -4.65 10.16 -24.91
CA LEU A 122 -4.01 11.37 -25.34
C LEU A 122 -3.07 11.09 -26.51
N SER A 123 -3.01 12.01 -27.46
CA SER A 123 -1.94 12.03 -28.45
C SER A 123 -0.60 12.37 -27.76
N PRO A 124 0.55 12.09 -28.42
CA PRO A 124 1.85 12.52 -27.91
C PRO A 124 1.92 14.03 -27.65
N GLU A 125 1.34 14.85 -28.51
CA GLU A 125 1.30 16.32 -28.39
C GLU A 125 0.52 16.73 -27.13
N GLU A 126 -0.68 16.19 -26.91
CA GLU A 126 -1.49 16.47 -25.72
C GLU A 126 -0.79 16.03 -24.42
N ALA A 127 -0.10 14.89 -24.45
CA ALA A 127 0.69 14.43 -23.29
C ALA A 127 1.87 15.39 -22.99
N LEU A 128 2.53 15.93 -24.02
CA LEU A 128 3.61 16.91 -23.87
C LEU A 128 3.10 18.29 -23.43
N GLU A 129 1.87 18.65 -23.74
CA GLU A 129 1.24 19.87 -23.18
C GLU A 129 1.02 19.76 -21.67
N ILE A 130 0.66 18.56 -21.20
CA ILE A 130 0.46 18.28 -19.77
C ILE A 130 1.79 18.16 -19.02
N GLU A 131 2.76 17.43 -19.59
CA GLU A 131 4.09 17.17 -19.03
C GLU A 131 5.19 17.47 -20.05
N PRO A 132 5.67 18.73 -20.11
CA PRO A 132 6.58 19.19 -21.16
C PRO A 132 7.98 18.54 -21.16
N PHE A 133 8.36 17.89 -20.09
CA PHE A 133 9.66 17.21 -19.98
C PHE A 133 9.62 15.71 -20.34
N LEU A 134 8.46 15.20 -20.76
CA LEU A 134 8.38 13.85 -21.32
C LEU A 134 9.25 13.72 -22.59
N THR A 135 9.66 12.51 -22.85
CA THR A 135 10.36 12.19 -24.11
C THR A 135 9.50 12.52 -25.33
N HIS A 136 10.12 12.98 -26.40
CA HIS A 136 9.44 13.14 -27.70
C HIS A 136 9.19 11.80 -28.43
N ASN A 137 9.75 10.69 -27.94
CA ASN A 137 9.51 9.35 -28.48
C ASN A 137 8.25 8.71 -27.87
N LEU A 138 7.18 9.46 -27.75
CA LEU A 138 5.88 8.93 -27.32
C LEU A 138 5.11 8.39 -28.51
N THR A 139 4.52 7.21 -28.33
CA THR A 139 3.59 6.61 -29.31
C THR A 139 2.14 6.82 -28.88
N MET A 140 1.88 6.78 -27.57
CA MET A 140 0.53 6.88 -27.00
C MET A 140 0.63 7.26 -25.52
N ALA A 141 -0.38 7.95 -25.00
CA ALA A 141 -0.57 8.11 -23.56
C ALA A 141 -2.03 7.85 -23.16
N ILE A 142 -2.23 7.51 -21.89
CA ILE A 142 -3.55 7.44 -21.26
C ILE A 142 -3.50 8.27 -19.98
N PHE A 143 -4.51 9.13 -19.82
CA PHE A 143 -4.70 9.91 -18.61
C PHE A 143 -5.77 9.27 -17.71
N SER A 144 -5.43 9.05 -16.46
CA SER A 144 -6.34 8.64 -15.39
C SER A 144 -6.49 9.76 -14.37
N GLU A 145 -7.56 10.53 -14.50
CA GLU A 145 -7.84 11.71 -13.66
C GLU A 145 -7.98 11.34 -12.16
N LYS A 146 -8.55 10.16 -11.88
CA LYS A 146 -8.89 9.76 -10.50
C LYS A 146 -7.78 9.02 -9.76
N ASP A 147 -6.71 8.66 -10.44
CA ASP A 147 -5.58 8.00 -9.79
C ASP A 147 -4.64 9.05 -9.20
N HIS A 148 -4.68 9.12 -7.90
CA HIS A 148 -4.05 10.14 -7.06
C HIS A 148 -2.78 9.62 -6.38
N GLN A 149 -2.18 10.43 -5.50
CA GLN A 149 -1.04 10.03 -4.71
C GLN A 149 -1.03 10.68 -3.32
N VAL A 150 -0.27 10.08 -2.42
CA VAL A 150 0.06 10.63 -1.09
C VAL A 150 1.55 10.45 -0.81
N ASN A 151 2.09 11.23 0.10
CA ASN A 151 3.42 10.96 0.64
C ASN A 151 3.33 9.83 1.67
N SER A 152 3.70 8.63 1.26
CA SER A 152 3.59 7.41 2.08
C SER A 152 4.32 7.50 3.42
N ARG A 153 5.47 8.21 3.46
CA ARG A 153 6.25 8.42 4.69
C ARG A 153 5.54 9.38 5.64
N LYS A 154 4.91 10.43 5.10
CA LYS A 154 4.05 11.32 5.89
C LYS A 154 2.78 10.61 6.37
N VAL A 155 2.19 9.74 5.55
CA VAL A 155 1.05 8.89 5.98
C VAL A 155 1.46 8.01 7.16
N ALA A 156 2.60 7.35 7.12
CA ALA A 156 3.08 6.52 8.23
C ALA A 156 3.23 7.32 9.52
N LEU A 157 3.85 8.50 9.44
CA LEU A 157 4.05 9.38 10.58
C LEU A 157 2.73 9.97 11.10
N ALA A 158 1.84 10.37 10.21
CA ALA A 158 0.51 10.88 10.56
C ALA A 158 -0.33 9.82 11.26
N LEU A 159 -0.34 8.58 10.77
CA LEU A 159 -1.05 7.46 11.41
C LEU A 159 -0.50 7.14 12.80
N LYS A 160 0.83 7.15 12.98
CA LYS A 160 1.47 7.00 14.29
C LYS A 160 0.97 8.08 15.26
N ASN A 161 1.04 9.35 14.85
CA ASN A 161 0.62 10.47 15.69
C ASN A 161 -0.87 10.41 15.99
N ALA A 162 -1.71 10.18 14.99
CA ALA A 162 -3.15 10.09 15.16
C ALA A 162 -3.55 8.94 16.11
N PHE A 163 -2.87 7.79 16.01
CA PHE A 163 -3.08 6.66 16.91
C PHE A 163 -2.74 7.03 18.36
N LEU A 164 -1.57 7.64 18.61
CA LEU A 164 -1.12 8.05 19.94
C LEU A 164 -2.01 9.17 20.52
N ASN A 165 -2.37 10.16 19.70
CA ASN A 165 -3.23 11.27 20.12
C ASN A 165 -4.66 10.82 20.51
N ASN A 166 -5.12 9.70 19.96
CA ASN A 166 -6.38 9.06 20.33
C ASN A 166 -6.19 7.98 21.43
N ARG A 167 -5.13 8.06 22.25
CA ARG A 167 -4.83 7.18 23.39
C ARG A 167 -4.47 5.75 23.01
N GLY A 168 -4.08 5.47 21.77
CA GLY A 168 -3.50 4.19 21.40
C GLY A 168 -2.15 3.98 22.08
N ILE A 169 -1.85 2.74 22.46
CA ILE A 169 -0.57 2.37 23.06
C ILE A 169 0.29 1.72 21.97
N LEU A 170 1.47 2.28 21.71
CA LEU A 170 2.41 1.75 20.71
C LEU A 170 3.65 1.19 21.40
N LYS A 171 3.95 -0.07 21.14
CA LYS A 171 5.15 -0.78 21.58
C LYS A 171 6.04 -1.08 20.38
N GLU A 172 6.98 -0.22 20.12
CA GLU A 172 8.02 -0.39 19.09
C GLU A 172 9.16 -1.29 19.61
N TYR A 173 9.92 -1.90 18.69
CA TYR A 173 11.00 -2.85 19.00
C TYR A 173 10.53 -3.97 19.93
N CYS A 174 9.27 -4.34 19.79
CA CYS A 174 8.59 -5.33 20.60
C CYS A 174 7.94 -6.40 19.69
N PRO A 175 8.76 -7.34 19.17
CA PRO A 175 8.26 -8.39 18.28
C PRO A 175 7.29 -9.32 19.01
N VAL A 176 6.15 -9.58 18.36
CA VAL A 176 5.25 -10.66 18.76
C VAL A 176 5.76 -11.95 18.12
N GLN A 177 6.17 -12.89 18.94
CA GLN A 177 6.68 -14.19 18.49
C GLN A 177 5.55 -15.19 18.26
N LYS A 178 4.56 -15.21 19.17
CA LYS A 178 3.58 -16.28 19.22
C LYS A 178 2.19 -15.78 19.60
N VAL A 179 1.19 -16.39 18.98
CA VAL A 179 -0.22 -16.34 19.40
C VAL A 179 -0.58 -17.67 20.05
N PHE A 180 -1.12 -17.63 21.25
CA PHE A 180 -1.56 -18.84 21.95
C PHE A 180 -3.07 -19.04 21.75
N VAL A 181 -3.43 -20.18 21.19
CA VAL A 181 -4.81 -20.56 20.88
C VAL A 181 -5.15 -21.87 21.62
N GLU A 182 -6.31 -21.90 22.23
CA GLU A 182 -6.84 -23.09 22.88
C GLU A 182 -8.34 -23.22 22.60
N ASN A 183 -8.79 -24.39 22.18
CA ASN A 183 -10.20 -24.66 21.82
C ASN A 183 -10.76 -23.65 20.80
N ASN A 184 -10.00 -23.37 19.74
CA ASN A 184 -10.30 -22.36 18.71
C ASN A 184 -10.58 -20.96 19.26
N LYS A 185 -9.98 -20.62 20.38
CA LYS A 185 -10.10 -19.30 20.99
C LYS A 185 -8.74 -18.72 21.30
N LEU A 186 -8.56 -17.46 20.96
CA LEU A 186 -7.41 -16.67 21.36
C LEU A 186 -7.32 -16.59 22.90
N LYS A 187 -6.15 -16.83 23.46
CA LYS A 187 -5.90 -16.70 24.91
C LYS A 187 -4.99 -15.52 25.19
N TYR A 188 -3.82 -15.48 24.56
CA TYR A 188 -2.83 -14.41 24.73
C TYR A 188 -1.86 -14.39 23.57
N ILE A 189 -1.11 -13.30 23.45
CA ILE A 189 0.08 -13.23 22.61
C ILE A 189 1.33 -13.19 23.48
N VAL A 190 2.47 -13.57 22.90
CA VAL A 190 3.79 -13.45 23.53
C VAL A 190 4.57 -12.39 22.76
N ALA A 191 4.93 -11.29 23.43
CA ALA A 191 5.73 -10.21 22.89
C ALA A 191 6.92 -9.95 23.81
N ASN A 192 8.15 -9.96 23.28
CA ASN A 192 9.40 -9.89 24.07
C ASN A 192 9.44 -10.86 25.25
N GLY A 193 8.86 -12.08 25.09
CA GLY A 193 8.81 -13.09 26.15
C GLY A 193 7.73 -12.88 27.21
N GLU A 194 6.99 -11.78 27.18
CA GLU A 194 5.89 -11.49 28.09
C GLU A 194 4.53 -11.86 27.49
N ARG A 195 3.60 -12.30 28.35
CA ARG A 195 2.21 -12.59 27.96
C ARG A 195 1.36 -11.34 28.02
N HIS A 196 0.54 -11.16 26.99
CA HIS A 196 -0.43 -10.07 26.90
C HIS A 196 -1.80 -10.64 26.49
N GLU A 197 -2.83 -10.36 27.28
CA GLU A 197 -4.19 -10.82 27.06
C GLU A 197 -5.05 -9.73 26.42
N PHE A 198 -5.80 -10.11 25.39
CA PHE A 198 -6.71 -9.25 24.65
C PHE A 198 -8.03 -9.95 24.37
N ASP A 199 -9.11 -9.18 24.26
CA ASP A 199 -10.41 -9.69 23.82
C ASP A 199 -10.40 -10.02 22.31
N ALA A 200 -9.57 -9.31 21.53
CA ALA A 200 -9.31 -9.58 20.12
C ALA A 200 -7.89 -9.18 19.74
N VAL A 201 -7.31 -9.88 18.76
CA VAL A 201 -6.02 -9.59 18.17
C VAL A 201 -6.17 -9.44 16.66
N ILE A 202 -5.63 -8.35 16.10
CA ILE A 202 -5.56 -8.08 14.67
C ILE A 202 -4.14 -8.39 14.20
N LEU A 203 -3.98 -9.36 13.30
CA LEU A 203 -2.72 -9.69 12.67
C LEU A 203 -2.54 -8.84 11.40
N ALA A 204 -1.67 -7.83 11.50
CA ALA A 204 -1.34 -6.85 10.46
C ALA A 204 0.18 -6.76 10.20
N ALA A 205 0.90 -7.89 10.38
CA ALA A 205 2.37 -7.96 10.34
C ALA A 205 2.97 -7.93 8.91
N GLY A 206 2.17 -7.54 7.90
CA GLY A 206 2.63 -7.40 6.52
C GLY A 206 3.30 -8.68 6.00
N ALA A 207 4.47 -8.56 5.37
CA ALA A 207 5.20 -9.69 4.81
C ALA A 207 5.63 -10.76 5.84
N TRP A 208 5.61 -10.42 7.14
CA TRP A 208 5.96 -11.33 8.25
C TRP A 208 4.76 -12.05 8.87
N SER A 209 3.56 -11.86 8.33
CA SER A 209 2.33 -12.40 8.92
C SER A 209 2.32 -13.95 9.01
N ASN A 210 3.01 -14.64 8.10
CA ASN A 210 3.13 -16.09 8.12
C ASN A 210 4.23 -16.64 9.09
N GLN A 211 5.00 -15.74 9.73
CA GLN A 211 6.06 -16.12 10.67
C GLN A 211 5.58 -16.12 12.13
N ILE A 212 4.34 -15.72 12.38
CA ILE A 212 3.79 -15.72 13.74
C ILE A 212 3.48 -17.16 14.17
N GLU A 213 4.15 -17.61 15.22
CA GLU A 213 3.98 -18.96 15.75
C GLU A 213 2.63 -19.18 16.46
N GLY A 214 2.21 -20.44 16.55
CA GLY A 214 1.06 -20.88 17.33
C GLY A 214 -0.27 -20.81 16.61
N LEU A 215 -0.31 -20.37 15.37
CA LEU A 215 -1.52 -20.38 14.54
C LEU A 215 -1.67 -21.73 13.81
N PRO A 216 -2.87 -22.33 13.81
CA PRO A 216 -3.19 -23.45 12.94
C PRO A 216 -2.99 -23.09 11.47
N LYS A 217 -2.66 -24.11 10.66
CA LYS A 217 -2.38 -23.92 9.21
C LYS A 217 -3.49 -23.17 8.48
N ASP A 218 -4.75 -23.45 8.77
CA ASP A 218 -5.93 -22.86 8.13
C ASP A 218 -6.22 -21.42 8.60
N SER A 219 -5.51 -20.96 9.63
CA SER A 219 -5.59 -19.58 10.14
C SER A 219 -4.30 -18.80 9.95
N LEU A 220 -3.25 -19.46 9.43
CA LEU A 220 -1.99 -18.82 9.09
C LEU A 220 -2.11 -18.19 7.69
N PRO A 221 -2.00 -16.85 7.57
CA PRO A 221 -2.18 -16.21 6.27
C PRO A 221 -1.05 -16.59 5.30
N PRO A 222 -1.37 -17.04 4.07
CA PRO A 222 -0.37 -17.44 3.07
C PRO A 222 0.24 -16.21 2.41
N VAL A 223 1.04 -15.49 3.18
CA VAL A 223 1.71 -14.25 2.76
C VAL A 223 3.20 -14.49 2.59
N ARG A 224 3.79 -13.94 1.53
CA ARG A 224 5.22 -13.98 1.23
C ARG A 224 5.78 -12.58 1.02
N PRO A 225 7.08 -12.36 1.28
CA PRO A 225 7.75 -11.10 0.93
C PRO A 225 7.99 -11.03 -0.58
N VAL A 226 7.49 -9.98 -1.23
CA VAL A 226 7.84 -9.63 -2.61
C VAL A 226 8.68 -8.37 -2.58
N LYS A 227 9.98 -8.52 -2.85
CA LYS A 227 10.97 -7.44 -2.78
C LYS A 227 10.72 -6.42 -3.89
N GLY A 228 10.87 -5.15 -3.56
CA GLY A 228 10.89 -4.04 -4.51
C GLY A 228 12.00 -3.07 -4.18
N GLN A 229 12.85 -2.77 -5.16
CA GLN A 229 13.89 -1.75 -5.06
C GLN A 229 13.38 -0.46 -5.71
N ALA A 230 13.72 0.67 -5.13
CA ALA A 230 13.36 2.00 -5.59
C ALA A 230 14.48 2.99 -5.25
N LEU A 231 14.43 4.15 -5.88
CA LEU A 231 15.33 5.27 -5.62
C LEU A 231 14.59 6.61 -5.66
N ALA A 232 15.22 7.65 -5.16
CA ALA A 232 14.76 9.02 -5.29
C ALA A 232 15.86 9.89 -5.91
N ILE A 233 15.45 10.75 -6.85
CA ILE A 233 16.25 11.84 -7.39
C ILE A 233 15.68 13.17 -6.89
N GLN A 234 16.48 14.25 -6.93
CA GLN A 234 16.09 15.57 -6.46
C GLN A 234 15.99 16.56 -7.65
N SER A 235 14.81 17.15 -7.83
CA SER A 235 14.61 18.31 -8.69
C SER A 235 14.38 19.57 -7.86
N ASP A 236 14.35 20.75 -8.51
CA ASP A 236 13.98 22.00 -7.85
C ASP A 236 12.48 21.99 -7.50
N PRO A 237 12.10 22.10 -6.22
CA PRO A 237 10.68 22.15 -5.85
C PRO A 237 9.93 23.37 -6.37
N LYS A 238 10.64 24.45 -6.74
CA LYS A 238 10.04 25.66 -7.32
C LYS A 238 9.75 25.50 -8.81
N ASN A 239 10.50 24.62 -9.49
CA ASN A 239 10.39 24.34 -10.92
C ASN A 239 10.29 22.82 -11.13
N PRO A 240 9.19 22.18 -10.74
CA PRO A 240 9.05 20.73 -10.85
C PRO A 240 9.09 20.29 -12.31
N ILE A 241 9.90 19.27 -12.61
CA ILE A 241 10.02 18.70 -13.97
C ILE A 241 8.86 17.78 -14.33
N ILE A 242 8.18 17.21 -13.35
CA ILE A 242 6.92 16.47 -13.51
C ILE A 242 5.94 16.83 -12.39
N ARG A 243 4.65 16.83 -12.72
CA ARG A 243 3.57 17.12 -11.77
C ARG A 243 2.68 15.92 -11.52
N HIS A 244 2.44 15.12 -12.54
CA HIS A 244 1.64 13.89 -12.48
C HIS A 244 2.51 12.69 -12.11
N VAL A 245 1.89 11.62 -11.65
CA VAL A 245 2.52 10.30 -11.66
C VAL A 245 2.69 9.89 -13.13
N ILE A 246 3.92 9.53 -13.51
CA ILE A 246 4.22 8.99 -14.83
C ILE A 246 4.47 7.50 -14.70
N TRP A 247 3.80 6.72 -15.52
CA TRP A 247 3.94 5.27 -15.54
C TRP A 247 4.31 4.79 -16.94
N GLY A 248 5.52 4.27 -17.09
CA GLY A 248 5.99 3.58 -18.28
C GLY A 248 5.91 2.07 -18.16
N ALA A 249 6.45 1.36 -19.14
CA ALA A 249 6.46 -0.11 -19.15
C ALA A 249 7.26 -0.71 -17.98
N ASP A 250 8.43 -0.16 -17.67
CA ASP A 250 9.41 -0.75 -16.76
C ASP A 250 9.57 0.00 -15.42
N ALA A 251 9.03 1.22 -15.32
CA ALA A 251 9.11 2.03 -14.11
C ALA A 251 7.96 3.04 -13.99
N TYR A 252 7.80 3.57 -12.80
CA TYR A 252 6.99 4.75 -12.54
C TYR A 252 7.85 5.87 -11.92
N MET A 253 7.38 7.09 -12.08
CA MET A 253 7.96 8.30 -11.47
C MET A 253 6.88 9.03 -10.68
N VAL A 254 7.13 9.28 -9.38
CA VAL A 254 6.15 9.88 -8.48
C VAL A 254 6.72 11.15 -7.84
N PRO A 255 6.25 12.34 -8.24
CA PRO A 255 6.76 13.61 -7.72
C PRO A 255 6.27 13.91 -6.30
N ARG A 256 7.10 14.62 -5.54
CA ARG A 256 6.85 15.10 -4.17
C ARG A 256 6.91 16.62 -4.10
N ASN A 257 6.23 17.19 -3.09
CA ASN A 257 6.23 18.65 -2.89
C ASN A 257 7.61 19.23 -2.53
N ASP A 258 8.51 18.41 -1.98
CA ASP A 258 9.90 18.80 -1.67
C ASP A 258 10.86 18.69 -2.87
N GLY A 259 10.33 18.42 -4.06
CA GLY A 259 11.09 18.27 -5.31
C GLY A 259 11.69 16.88 -5.52
N LYS A 260 11.55 15.96 -4.58
CA LYS A 260 11.95 14.57 -4.83
C LYS A 260 11.05 13.93 -5.87
N ILE A 261 11.64 13.05 -6.67
CA ILE A 261 10.92 12.17 -7.57
C ILE A 261 11.30 10.75 -7.22
N ILE A 262 10.31 9.95 -6.84
CA ILE A 262 10.51 8.54 -6.55
C ILE A 262 10.44 7.76 -7.85
N ILE A 263 11.46 6.95 -8.12
CA ILE A 263 11.53 6.05 -9.26
C ILE A 263 11.45 4.61 -8.74
N GLY A 264 10.51 3.85 -9.24
CA GLY A 264 10.25 2.48 -8.81
C GLY A 264 9.52 1.65 -9.87
N ALA A 265 9.35 0.38 -9.64
CA ALA A 265 10.05 -0.42 -8.67
C ALA A 265 10.21 -1.84 -9.22
N THR A 266 11.26 -2.51 -8.78
CA THR A 266 11.40 -3.94 -9.12
C THR A 266 10.33 -4.79 -8.45
N VAL A 267 10.12 -6.01 -8.98
CA VAL A 267 9.29 -7.05 -8.40
C VAL A 267 10.11 -8.34 -8.38
N GLU A 268 10.51 -8.79 -7.19
CA GLU A 268 11.48 -9.88 -7.05
C GLU A 268 11.05 -10.88 -5.98
N GLU A 269 11.07 -12.17 -6.32
CA GLU A 269 10.83 -13.27 -5.38
C GLU A 269 12.16 -13.72 -4.75
N LYS A 270 12.73 -12.91 -3.84
CA LYS A 270 14.02 -13.14 -3.16
C LYS A 270 13.91 -13.24 -1.64
N GLY A 271 12.74 -13.62 -1.13
CA GLY A 271 12.51 -13.68 0.31
C GLY A 271 12.79 -12.31 0.96
N PHE A 272 13.40 -12.33 2.12
CA PHE A 272 13.76 -11.11 2.87
C PHE A 272 15.19 -10.57 2.56
N ASP A 273 15.71 -10.84 1.37
CA ASP A 273 16.97 -10.22 0.93
C ASP A 273 16.79 -8.72 0.74
N SER A 274 17.44 -7.92 1.60
CA SER A 274 17.36 -6.46 1.60
C SER A 274 18.46 -5.77 0.79
N SER A 275 19.28 -6.51 0.05
CA SER A 275 20.35 -5.94 -0.78
C SER A 275 19.79 -5.07 -1.90
N ILE A 276 20.49 -3.97 -2.22
CA ILE A 276 20.23 -3.14 -3.40
C ILE A 276 21.23 -3.58 -4.47
N THR A 277 20.75 -3.90 -5.67
CA THR A 277 21.59 -4.43 -6.74
C THR A 277 21.85 -3.41 -7.83
N VAL A 278 23.06 -3.43 -8.38
CA VAL A 278 23.46 -2.53 -9.49
C VAL A 278 22.51 -2.66 -10.67
N GLY A 279 22.14 -3.89 -11.05
CA GLY A 279 21.24 -4.13 -12.19
C GLY A 279 19.85 -3.55 -12.00
N ALA A 280 19.27 -3.65 -10.79
CA ALA A 280 17.96 -3.07 -10.49
C ALA A 280 17.99 -1.54 -10.60
N ILE A 281 18.97 -0.91 -9.98
CA ILE A 281 19.12 0.56 -10.01
C ILE A 281 19.40 1.05 -11.44
N TYR A 282 20.27 0.36 -12.18
CA TYR A 282 20.53 0.68 -13.59
C TYR A 282 19.26 0.63 -14.45
N ASN A 283 18.45 -0.44 -14.34
CA ASN A 283 17.23 -0.58 -15.11
C ASN A 283 16.19 0.49 -14.77
N LEU A 284 16.02 0.83 -13.49
CA LEU A 284 15.11 1.89 -13.04
C LEU A 284 15.56 3.27 -13.54
N LEU A 285 16.86 3.57 -13.47
CA LEU A 285 17.40 4.83 -13.98
C LEU A 285 17.28 4.94 -15.50
N LYS A 286 17.55 3.84 -16.22
CA LYS A 286 17.39 3.78 -17.67
C LYS A 286 15.93 4.05 -18.06
N ALA A 287 14.98 3.35 -17.44
CA ALA A 287 13.55 3.54 -17.72
C ALA A 287 13.08 4.98 -17.41
N ALA A 288 13.53 5.56 -16.29
CA ALA A 288 13.21 6.94 -15.95
C ALA A 288 13.80 7.94 -16.96
N TRP A 289 15.02 7.73 -17.41
CA TRP A 289 15.66 8.57 -18.42
C TRP A 289 14.97 8.45 -19.78
N GLU A 290 14.57 7.27 -20.18
CA GLU A 290 13.80 7.05 -21.40
C GLU A 290 12.45 7.80 -21.37
N MET A 291 11.76 7.83 -20.22
CA MET A 291 10.50 8.54 -20.03
C MET A 291 10.66 10.07 -19.94
N VAL A 292 11.65 10.54 -19.18
CA VAL A 292 11.87 11.95 -18.84
C VAL A 292 13.38 12.24 -18.95
N PRO A 293 13.91 12.58 -20.14
CA PRO A 293 15.36 12.64 -20.42
C PRO A 293 16.16 13.58 -19.50
N ILE A 294 15.55 14.66 -19.02
CA ILE A 294 16.22 15.64 -18.15
C ILE A 294 16.66 15.04 -16.79
N VAL A 295 16.11 13.90 -16.38
CA VAL A 295 16.52 13.24 -15.11
C VAL A 295 17.99 12.82 -15.11
N TYR A 296 18.61 12.72 -16.28
CA TYR A 296 20.04 12.40 -16.42
C TYR A 296 20.93 13.36 -15.65
N GLU A 297 20.54 14.62 -15.52
CA GLU A 297 21.31 15.67 -14.84
C GLU A 297 20.98 15.78 -13.35
N LEU A 298 20.02 14.99 -12.83
CA LEU A 298 19.55 15.13 -11.44
C LEU A 298 20.32 14.22 -10.47
N PRO A 299 20.62 14.70 -9.25
CA PRO A 299 21.31 13.88 -8.25
C PRO A 299 20.41 12.80 -7.67
N ILE A 300 20.96 11.59 -7.49
CA ILE A 300 20.37 10.54 -6.69
C ILE A 300 20.53 10.92 -5.22
N VAL A 301 19.45 10.93 -4.45
CA VAL A 301 19.46 11.30 -3.03
C VAL A 301 19.19 10.13 -2.08
N GLU A 302 18.56 9.06 -2.57
CA GLU A 302 18.26 7.90 -1.74
C GLU A 302 18.03 6.65 -2.61
N MET A 303 18.43 5.48 -2.11
CA MET A 303 18.09 4.17 -2.67
C MET A 303 17.65 3.26 -1.53
N TRP A 304 16.59 2.47 -1.76
CA TRP A 304 16.06 1.56 -0.73
C TRP A 304 15.37 0.35 -1.35
N CYS A 305 15.06 -0.63 -0.49
CA CYS A 305 14.16 -1.71 -0.84
C CYS A 305 13.08 -1.88 0.24
N GLY A 306 12.00 -2.56 -0.13
CA GLY A 306 10.93 -2.97 0.77
C GLY A 306 10.33 -4.30 0.37
N PHE A 307 9.48 -4.83 1.24
CA PHE A 307 8.85 -6.14 1.06
C PHE A 307 7.34 -5.99 1.02
N ARG A 308 6.76 -6.14 -0.16
CA ARG A 308 5.30 -6.17 -0.31
C ARG A 308 4.77 -7.47 0.29
N PRO A 309 3.68 -7.42 1.07
CA PRO A 309 3.03 -8.62 1.60
C PRO A 309 2.17 -9.28 0.51
N GLY A 310 2.77 -10.10 -0.35
CA GLY A 310 2.06 -10.83 -1.40
C GLY A 310 1.27 -12.01 -0.85
N SER A 311 -0.04 -12.07 -1.03
CA SER A 311 -0.86 -13.25 -0.79
C SER A 311 -0.78 -14.21 -1.99
N ARG A 312 -1.51 -15.33 -1.98
CA ARG A 312 -1.49 -16.27 -3.13
C ARG A 312 -2.11 -15.68 -4.40
N ASP A 313 -3.09 -14.82 -4.23
CA ASP A 313 -3.84 -14.16 -5.31
C ASP A 313 -3.59 -12.63 -5.35
N ASP A 314 -2.57 -12.18 -4.62
CA ASP A 314 -2.17 -10.78 -4.44
C ASP A 314 -3.29 -9.82 -3.98
N ALA A 315 -4.45 -10.37 -3.56
CA ALA A 315 -5.53 -9.64 -2.92
C ALA A 315 -5.41 -9.65 -1.39
N PRO A 316 -5.94 -8.64 -0.68
CA PRO A 316 -5.81 -8.53 0.77
C PRO A 316 -6.51 -9.69 1.49
N ILE A 317 -6.06 -10.00 2.72
CA ILE A 317 -6.68 -10.97 3.61
C ILE A 317 -7.29 -10.20 4.77
N LEU A 318 -8.63 -10.11 4.79
CA LEU A 318 -9.39 -9.26 5.71
C LEU A 318 -10.40 -10.06 6.52
N GLY A 319 -10.57 -9.70 7.79
CA GLY A 319 -11.66 -10.20 8.62
C GLY A 319 -11.33 -11.39 9.50
N PRO A 320 -12.36 -12.05 10.07
CA PRO A 320 -12.19 -13.09 11.06
C PRO A 320 -11.58 -14.37 10.50
N THR A 321 -10.98 -15.14 11.40
CA THR A 321 -10.59 -16.55 11.20
C THR A 321 -11.57 -17.48 11.90
N ASP A 322 -11.32 -18.78 11.84
CA ASP A 322 -12.05 -19.76 12.65
C ASP A 322 -11.61 -19.76 14.15
N ILE A 323 -10.63 -18.92 14.48
CA ILE A 323 -10.21 -18.69 15.88
C ILE A 323 -10.97 -17.48 16.42
N GLU A 324 -11.81 -17.73 17.43
CA GLU A 324 -12.51 -16.65 18.12
C GLU A 324 -11.50 -15.63 18.69
N GLY A 325 -11.65 -14.36 18.33
CA GLY A 325 -10.78 -13.28 18.76
C GLY A 325 -9.58 -13.00 17.85
N LEU A 326 -9.32 -13.81 16.80
CA LEU A 326 -8.26 -13.53 15.81
C LEU A 326 -8.82 -12.99 14.50
N ILE A 327 -8.31 -11.83 14.10
CA ILE A 327 -8.72 -11.08 12.90
C ILE A 327 -7.48 -10.82 12.04
N LEU A 328 -7.64 -10.89 10.72
CA LEU A 328 -6.55 -10.63 9.77
C LEU A 328 -6.76 -9.30 9.05
N ALA A 329 -5.66 -8.56 8.85
CA ALA A 329 -5.58 -7.35 8.04
C ALA A 329 -4.20 -7.28 7.36
N THR A 330 -3.95 -8.18 6.41
CA THR A 330 -2.63 -8.40 5.80
C THR A 330 -2.73 -8.80 4.32
N GLY A 331 -1.62 -9.07 3.66
CA GLY A 331 -1.61 -9.61 2.30
C GLY A 331 -1.98 -8.62 1.19
N HIS A 332 -1.89 -7.32 1.44
CA HIS A 332 -2.34 -6.25 0.53
C HIS A 332 -1.47 -6.06 -0.71
N PHE A 333 -0.38 -6.80 -0.85
CA PHE A 333 0.59 -6.70 -1.94
C PHE A 333 1.01 -5.24 -2.21
N ARG A 334 0.79 -4.73 -3.45
CA ARG A 334 1.10 -3.34 -3.81
C ARG A 334 0.05 -2.32 -3.36
N ASN A 335 -1.16 -2.77 -3.04
CA ASN A 335 -2.32 -1.92 -2.78
C ASN A 335 -2.47 -1.47 -1.31
N GLY A 336 -1.47 -1.70 -0.45
CA GLY A 336 -1.58 -1.43 0.99
C GLY A 336 -1.91 0.03 1.34
N ILE A 337 -1.33 1.01 0.63
CA ILE A 337 -1.64 2.43 0.84
C ILE A 337 -3.07 2.72 0.39
N LEU A 338 -3.41 2.35 -0.84
CA LEU A 338 -4.74 2.57 -1.41
C LEU A 338 -5.83 1.97 -0.52
N LEU A 339 -5.63 0.73 -0.04
CA LEU A 339 -6.62 -0.02 0.73
C LEU A 339 -6.64 0.31 2.23
N ALA A 340 -5.78 1.20 2.73
CA ALA A 340 -5.72 1.53 4.16
C ALA A 340 -7.08 2.01 4.73
N PRO A 341 -7.83 2.95 4.10
CA PRO A 341 -9.12 3.39 4.60
C PRO A 341 -10.14 2.26 4.69
N ILE A 342 -10.35 1.53 3.61
CA ILE A 342 -11.39 0.47 3.58
C ILE A 342 -11.06 -0.69 4.53
N THR A 343 -9.77 -1.02 4.69
CA THR A 343 -9.30 -2.01 5.66
C THR A 343 -9.64 -1.57 7.08
N ALA A 344 -9.27 -0.33 7.45
CA ALA A 344 -9.51 0.21 8.78
C ALA A 344 -11.02 0.24 9.11
N TYR A 345 -11.85 0.73 8.20
CA TYR A 345 -13.29 0.79 8.40
C TYR A 345 -13.93 -0.60 8.47
N SER A 346 -13.54 -1.53 7.57
CA SER A 346 -14.10 -2.88 7.55
C SER A 346 -13.77 -3.68 8.80
N ILE A 347 -12.52 -3.60 9.27
CA ILE A 347 -12.11 -4.30 10.51
C ILE A 347 -12.75 -3.64 11.74
N SER A 348 -12.84 -2.31 11.77
CA SER A 348 -13.52 -1.60 12.86
C SER A 348 -15.01 -1.95 12.93
N GLU A 349 -15.70 -2.01 11.79
CA GLU A 349 -17.10 -2.41 11.73
C GLU A 349 -17.31 -3.86 12.19
N TYR A 350 -16.42 -4.77 11.78
CA TYR A 350 -16.44 -6.15 12.27
C TYR A 350 -16.25 -6.24 13.80
N ILE A 351 -15.36 -5.45 14.37
CA ILE A 351 -15.15 -5.41 15.84
C ILE A 351 -16.44 -5.00 16.56
N GLU A 352 -17.14 -3.99 16.04
CA GLU A 352 -18.37 -3.44 16.65
C GLU A 352 -19.59 -4.35 16.45
N LYS A 353 -19.81 -4.82 15.22
CA LYS A 353 -21.06 -5.48 14.82
C LYS A 353 -20.94 -7.00 14.72
N LYS A 354 -19.73 -7.55 14.76
CA LYS A 354 -19.42 -8.96 14.50
C LYS A 354 -19.85 -9.42 13.09
N GLU A 355 -20.02 -8.48 12.18
CA GLU A 355 -20.33 -8.71 10.79
C GLU A 355 -19.34 -7.93 9.89
N LEU A 356 -18.70 -8.65 8.96
CA LEU A 356 -17.80 -8.03 7.99
C LEU A 356 -18.64 -7.40 6.86
N PRO A 357 -18.35 -6.16 6.43
CA PRO A 357 -19.05 -5.55 5.30
C PRO A 357 -18.98 -6.42 4.04
N ASP A 358 -20.05 -6.45 3.25
CA ASP A 358 -20.17 -7.31 2.07
C ASP A 358 -19.01 -7.15 1.09
N ILE A 359 -18.54 -5.94 0.90
CA ILE A 359 -17.40 -5.63 0.03
C ILE A 359 -16.09 -6.29 0.48
N ALA A 360 -15.93 -6.59 1.76
CA ALA A 360 -14.74 -7.24 2.32
C ALA A 360 -14.90 -8.76 2.48
N LYS A 361 -16.13 -9.30 2.48
CA LYS A 361 -16.40 -10.75 2.64
C LYS A 361 -15.64 -11.65 1.65
N PRO A 362 -15.46 -11.28 0.36
CA PRO A 362 -14.70 -12.10 -0.59
C PRO A 362 -13.23 -12.27 -0.23
N PHE A 363 -12.70 -11.38 0.62
CA PHE A 363 -11.27 -11.30 0.94
C PHE A 363 -10.90 -11.96 2.27
N THR A 364 -11.77 -12.78 2.84
CA THR A 364 -11.45 -13.57 4.05
C THR A 364 -10.46 -14.69 3.72
N ILE A 365 -9.74 -15.15 4.74
CA ILE A 365 -8.75 -16.24 4.60
C ILE A 365 -9.40 -17.56 4.10
N LYS A 366 -10.70 -17.72 4.30
CA LYS A 366 -11.45 -18.93 3.89
C LYS A 366 -11.35 -19.22 2.39
N ARG A 367 -11.14 -18.19 1.56
CA ARG A 367 -10.97 -18.38 0.11
C ARG A 367 -9.78 -19.25 -0.29
N PHE A 368 -8.80 -19.43 0.60
CA PHE A 368 -7.62 -20.25 0.37
C PHE A 368 -7.74 -21.69 0.88
N TYR A 369 -8.66 -21.93 1.78
CA TYR A 369 -8.80 -23.19 2.50
C TYR A 369 -10.22 -23.78 2.33
N GLY A 370 -10.94 -23.35 1.28
CA GLY A 370 -12.33 -23.63 1.03
C GLY A 370 -12.74 -25.07 1.37
N LYS A 371 -13.73 -25.16 2.23
CA LYS A 371 -14.60 -26.34 2.41
C LYS A 371 -15.95 -26.03 1.80
#